data_a22e2b26228c6e46cf3cbc4915b16637
#
_entry.id   a22e2b26228c6e46cf3cbc4915b16637
#
_cell.length_a   1.000
_cell.length_b   1.000
_cell.length_c   1.000
_cell.angle_alpha   90.00
_cell.angle_beta   90.00
_cell.angle_gamma   90.00
#
_symmetry.space_group_name_H-M   'P 1'
#
loop_
_entity.id
_entity.type
_entity.pdbx_description
1 polymer ?
#
loop_
_entity_poly.entity_id
_entity_poly.type
_entity_poly.pdbx_seq_one_letter_code
_entity_poly.pdbx_strand_id
1 'polypeptide(L)'
;MILGVDVGGTFTDAALIAGDRLVTGKSPTTPDDQSEGVMAAVEEALDGAGASARDVERFVHGMTVGTNALLEGRVARTALLATEGFTDLEQLGRQARAELYRLCAGHPPPLVPAELRVAVPERTGPDGVLRELDEEALRAALDGLDAEAAAVSLLWGFRHPEHERRVAALVEEAAPGMHVSTSHETAGVFREYERCATTVVDAALSPLLRGYLERLSGRAREAGLPEPEVMLSSGGTASAAIAARHASWTVLSGPAGGAVGAARMARADAVGLDMGGTSCDVSLIVGGAAAVSNGREVGGRALALPMVDVHTVGAGGGSIAWRDSGGALRVGPRSAGADPGPACYGRGGEEPTVTDANLLIGHLEEDAPLAGGVRLDRAAAERAVAGLAEELGLSVEDTAAGIVRVASAAMAQAVRVVTVERGIDPRDLALVPFGGAGPLHAAQIADELGMRRVLVPVASGVLSAFGLVVAERRRDLVESVLLTGDGLTTERIAEAVDRLAERGRAELREAATSREAPEAEVRATYELRYEGQAFELPIDGDPRPDPAELRRAFDRAHEDRYGYADPDANLELVTIRVAVALPGAEPRPAEWKGLPADRIDGPEVVPLPGSTLVVAEGWHARAEADLVVMER
;
A
#
# COMPACT_ATOMS: atom_id res chain seq x y z
N MET A 1 11.76 -22.06 7.87
CA MET A 1 11.72 -21.27 6.61
C MET A 1 10.65 -20.19 6.71
N ILE A 2 10.77 -19.09 5.92
CA ILE A 2 9.75 -18.03 5.88
C ILE A 2 9.29 -17.87 4.44
N LEU A 3 7.97 -17.85 4.25
CA LEU A 3 7.30 -17.77 2.97
C LEU A 3 6.49 -16.46 2.88
N GLY A 4 6.73 -15.67 1.85
CA GLY A 4 5.93 -14.51 1.47
C GLY A 4 5.22 -14.76 0.15
N VAL A 5 3.92 -14.48 0.06
CA VAL A 5 3.17 -14.62 -1.20
C VAL A 5 2.36 -13.35 -1.45
N ASP A 6 2.64 -12.69 -2.57
CA ASP A 6 1.95 -11.48 -3.00
C ASP A 6 1.05 -11.76 -4.21
N VAL A 7 -0.21 -11.39 -4.11
CA VAL A 7 -1.20 -11.51 -5.20
C VAL A 7 -1.28 -10.20 -5.95
N GLY A 8 -0.65 -10.18 -7.13
CA GLY A 8 -0.79 -9.08 -8.08
C GLY A 8 -2.01 -9.26 -9.03
N GLY A 9 -2.24 -8.26 -9.88
CA GLY A 9 -3.35 -8.31 -10.84
C GLY A 9 -3.21 -9.36 -11.95
N THR A 10 -1.98 -9.78 -12.27
CA THR A 10 -1.69 -10.73 -13.37
C THR A 10 -1.06 -12.02 -12.87
N PHE A 11 -0.13 -11.92 -11.93
CA PHE A 11 0.60 -13.04 -11.35
C PHE A 11 0.54 -12.99 -9.83
N THR A 12 0.63 -14.16 -9.24
CA THR A 12 0.87 -14.38 -7.82
C THR A 12 2.32 -14.80 -7.65
N ASP A 13 3.07 -14.04 -6.87
CA ASP A 13 4.50 -14.20 -6.66
C ASP A 13 4.76 -14.76 -5.26
N ALA A 14 5.62 -15.79 -5.16
CA ALA A 14 6.07 -16.36 -3.91
C ALA A 14 7.59 -16.17 -3.73
N ALA A 15 8.00 -15.82 -2.51
CA ALA A 15 9.37 -15.71 -2.06
C ALA A 15 9.55 -16.59 -0.82
N LEU A 16 10.38 -17.64 -0.93
CA LEU A 16 10.70 -18.56 0.16
C LEU A 16 12.17 -18.39 0.57
N ILE A 17 12.40 -18.02 1.83
CA ILE A 17 13.73 -18.01 2.43
C ILE A 17 14.01 -19.36 3.09
N ALA A 18 14.94 -20.12 2.49
CA ALA A 18 15.40 -21.41 2.96
C ALA A 18 16.89 -21.32 3.36
N GLY A 19 17.17 -21.00 4.62
CA GLY A 19 18.53 -20.70 5.09
C GLY A 19 19.05 -19.40 4.46
N ASP A 20 20.09 -19.50 3.64
CA ASP A 20 20.72 -18.42 2.88
C ASP A 20 20.20 -18.28 1.44
N ARG A 21 19.26 -19.15 1.04
CA ARG A 21 18.72 -19.17 -0.32
C ARG A 21 17.36 -18.49 -0.39
N LEU A 22 17.21 -17.61 -1.37
CA LEU A 22 15.91 -17.14 -1.83
C LEU A 22 15.45 -18.04 -3.00
N VAL A 23 14.30 -18.68 -2.82
CA VAL A 23 13.63 -19.48 -3.86
C VAL A 23 12.32 -18.79 -4.21
N THR A 24 12.02 -18.69 -5.48
CA THR A 24 10.83 -17.99 -5.98
C THR A 24 9.87 -18.98 -6.62
N GLY A 25 8.58 -18.69 -6.51
CA GLY A 25 7.52 -19.36 -7.25
C GLY A 25 6.62 -18.29 -7.89
N LYS A 26 5.99 -18.62 -9.02
CA LYS A 26 5.14 -17.69 -9.74
C LYS A 26 4.01 -18.43 -10.45
N SER A 27 2.77 -18.06 -10.15
CA SER A 27 1.59 -18.61 -10.81
C SER A 27 0.71 -17.51 -11.42
N PRO A 28 -0.11 -17.80 -12.44
CA PRO A 28 -1.14 -16.87 -12.86
C PRO A 28 -2.12 -16.58 -11.72
N THR A 29 -2.54 -15.32 -11.57
CA THR A 29 -3.60 -14.97 -10.62
C THR A 29 -4.93 -15.57 -11.08
N THR A 30 -5.67 -16.17 -10.16
CA THR A 30 -6.99 -16.79 -10.39
C THR A 30 -8.08 -15.84 -9.89
N PRO A 31 -8.76 -15.06 -10.79
CA PRO A 31 -9.68 -14.00 -10.38
C PRO A 31 -10.88 -14.48 -9.56
N ASP A 32 -11.39 -15.67 -9.84
CA ASP A 32 -12.58 -16.24 -9.18
C ASP A 32 -12.27 -16.72 -7.76
N ASP A 33 -11.09 -17.32 -7.54
CA ASP A 33 -10.58 -17.70 -6.22
C ASP A 33 -9.05 -17.54 -6.16
N GLN A 34 -8.62 -16.38 -5.70
CA GLN A 34 -7.17 -16.06 -5.63
C GLN A 34 -6.38 -17.02 -4.72
N SER A 35 -7.04 -17.72 -3.79
CA SER A 35 -6.36 -18.70 -2.93
C SER A 35 -5.81 -19.91 -3.70
N GLU A 36 -6.33 -20.21 -4.89
CA GLU A 36 -5.79 -21.27 -5.76
C GLU A 36 -4.44 -20.86 -6.36
N GLY A 37 -4.34 -19.65 -6.92
CA GLY A 37 -3.09 -19.08 -7.42
C GLY A 37 -2.02 -18.97 -6.32
N VAL A 38 -2.44 -18.58 -5.10
CA VAL A 38 -1.54 -18.56 -3.93
C VAL A 38 -0.94 -19.94 -3.67
N MET A 39 -1.77 -20.98 -3.59
CA MET A 39 -1.27 -22.33 -3.31
C MET A 39 -0.40 -22.88 -4.44
N ALA A 40 -0.70 -22.56 -5.69
CA ALA A 40 0.13 -22.95 -6.82
C ALA A 40 1.54 -22.30 -6.79
N ALA A 41 1.63 -21.00 -6.46
CA ALA A 41 2.90 -20.30 -6.30
C ALA A 41 3.71 -20.86 -5.10
N VAL A 42 3.02 -21.22 -4.02
CA VAL A 42 3.63 -21.88 -2.85
C VAL A 42 4.24 -23.23 -3.22
N GLU A 43 3.49 -24.06 -3.94
CA GLU A 43 3.95 -25.39 -4.37
C GLU A 43 5.20 -25.28 -5.24
N GLU A 44 5.22 -24.36 -6.21
CA GLU A 44 6.40 -24.11 -7.05
C GLU A 44 7.63 -23.67 -6.24
N ALA A 45 7.44 -22.77 -5.25
CA ALA A 45 8.53 -22.32 -4.40
C ALA A 45 9.08 -23.45 -3.49
N LEU A 46 8.20 -24.28 -2.93
CA LEU A 46 8.58 -25.43 -2.10
C LEU A 46 9.33 -26.49 -2.92
N ASP A 47 8.82 -26.81 -4.11
CA ASP A 47 9.48 -27.76 -5.03
C ASP A 47 10.87 -27.25 -5.44
N GLY A 48 11.00 -25.97 -5.78
CA GLY A 48 12.27 -25.32 -6.09
C GLY A 48 13.28 -25.34 -4.93
N ALA A 49 12.79 -25.34 -3.70
CA ALA A 49 13.61 -25.47 -2.49
C ALA A 49 13.92 -26.92 -2.13
N GLY A 50 13.18 -27.90 -2.64
CA GLY A 50 13.19 -29.27 -2.19
C GLY A 50 12.68 -29.43 -0.75
N ALA A 51 11.71 -28.61 -0.37
CA ALA A 51 11.17 -28.48 0.99
C ALA A 51 9.70 -28.90 1.05
N SER A 52 9.21 -29.14 2.25
CA SER A 52 7.78 -29.42 2.50
C SER A 52 7.09 -28.23 3.19
N ALA A 53 5.78 -28.16 3.09
CA ALA A 53 4.99 -27.12 3.75
C ALA A 53 5.21 -27.07 5.29
N ARG A 54 5.55 -28.20 5.91
CA ARG A 54 5.83 -28.29 7.36
C ARG A 54 7.15 -27.67 7.79
N ASP A 55 8.05 -27.38 6.83
CA ASP A 55 9.32 -26.70 7.09
C ASP A 55 9.15 -25.17 7.14
N VAL A 56 7.96 -24.68 6.76
CA VAL A 56 7.58 -23.26 6.80
C VAL A 56 7.15 -22.90 8.23
N GLU A 57 7.87 -21.99 8.85
CA GLU A 57 7.60 -21.49 10.21
C GLU A 57 6.69 -20.25 10.21
N ARG A 58 6.75 -19.49 9.12
CA ARG A 58 5.96 -18.26 8.94
C ARG A 58 5.49 -18.15 7.50
N PHE A 59 4.19 -17.92 7.31
CA PHE A 59 3.56 -17.68 6.01
C PHE A 59 2.94 -16.29 6.03
N VAL A 60 3.42 -15.39 5.17
CA VAL A 60 2.96 -13.99 5.07
C VAL A 60 2.32 -13.77 3.70
N HIS A 61 1.16 -13.15 3.71
CA HIS A 61 0.33 -12.95 2.53
C HIS A 61 0.04 -11.48 2.26
N GLY A 62 0.40 -11.00 1.05
CA GLY A 62 0.00 -9.72 0.48
C GLY A 62 -1.14 -9.92 -0.51
N MET A 63 -2.11 -9.00 -0.56
CA MET A 63 -3.29 -9.17 -1.37
C MET A 63 -3.82 -7.86 -1.93
N THR A 64 -4.45 -7.95 -3.10
CA THR A 64 -5.15 -6.84 -3.76
C THR A 64 -6.67 -6.93 -3.66
N VAL A 65 -7.21 -7.99 -3.01
CA VAL A 65 -8.65 -8.27 -2.91
C VAL A 65 -9.44 -7.06 -2.42
N GLY A 66 -9.07 -6.51 -1.26
CA GLY A 66 -9.78 -5.37 -0.66
C GLY A 66 -9.65 -4.10 -1.50
N THR A 67 -8.46 -3.83 -2.03
CA THR A 67 -8.21 -2.65 -2.89
C THR A 67 -9.05 -2.72 -4.16
N ASN A 68 -9.03 -3.85 -4.87
CA ASN A 68 -9.80 -4.03 -6.10
C ASN A 68 -11.30 -3.97 -5.84
N ALA A 69 -11.79 -4.62 -4.78
CA ALA A 69 -13.19 -4.57 -4.39
C ALA A 69 -13.67 -3.13 -4.12
N LEU A 70 -12.86 -2.32 -3.44
CA LEU A 70 -13.16 -0.91 -3.17
C LEU A 70 -13.20 -0.08 -4.47
N LEU A 71 -12.22 -0.24 -5.35
CA LEU A 71 -12.12 0.50 -6.61
C LEU A 71 -13.23 0.13 -7.60
N GLU A 72 -13.64 -1.13 -7.63
CA GLU A 72 -14.70 -1.65 -8.51
C GLU A 72 -16.12 -1.52 -7.91
N GLY A 73 -16.22 -1.08 -6.65
CA GLY A 73 -17.50 -0.97 -5.94
C GLY A 73 -18.15 -2.33 -5.60
N ARG A 74 -17.38 -3.41 -5.61
CA ARG A 74 -17.83 -4.77 -5.24
C ARG A 74 -17.66 -4.99 -3.74
N VAL A 75 -18.49 -4.32 -2.95
CA VAL A 75 -18.45 -4.33 -1.48
C VAL A 75 -19.75 -4.83 -0.90
N ALA A 76 -19.72 -5.22 0.37
CA ALA A 76 -20.92 -5.66 1.09
C ALA A 76 -21.94 -4.53 1.23
N ARG A 77 -23.23 -4.87 1.19
CA ARG A 77 -24.32 -3.93 1.47
C ARG A 77 -24.24 -3.48 2.93
N THR A 78 -23.85 -2.23 3.13
CA THR A 78 -23.46 -1.70 4.43
C THR A 78 -24.47 -0.67 4.93
N ALA A 79 -24.82 -0.73 6.22
CA ALA A 79 -25.56 0.30 6.92
C ALA A 79 -24.61 1.23 7.67
N LEU A 80 -24.93 2.54 7.73
CA LEU A 80 -24.24 3.52 8.57
C LEU A 80 -25.14 3.91 9.75
N LEU A 81 -24.66 3.66 10.96
CA LEU A 81 -25.27 4.09 12.20
C LEU A 81 -24.50 5.30 12.73
N ALA A 82 -25.08 6.49 12.63
CA ALA A 82 -24.46 7.74 13.04
C ALA A 82 -25.34 8.53 13.99
N THR A 83 -24.75 9.39 14.82
CA THR A 83 -25.47 10.31 15.71
C THR A 83 -26.57 11.03 14.94
N GLU A 84 -27.77 11.11 15.52
CA GLU A 84 -28.94 11.81 14.95
C GLU A 84 -28.56 13.22 14.47
N GLY A 85 -28.89 13.53 13.20
CA GLY A 85 -28.52 14.76 12.51
C GLY A 85 -27.15 14.74 11.82
N PHE A 86 -26.42 13.58 11.81
CA PHE A 86 -25.11 13.43 11.20
C PHE A 86 -25.02 12.19 10.26
N THR A 87 -26.15 11.68 9.82
CA THR A 87 -26.22 10.50 8.94
C THR A 87 -25.77 10.76 7.51
N ASP A 88 -25.62 12.02 7.11
CA ASP A 88 -25.19 12.46 5.79
C ASP A 88 -23.69 12.82 5.71
N LEU A 89 -22.94 12.59 6.78
CA LEU A 89 -21.53 12.98 6.91
C LEU A 89 -20.63 12.41 5.79
N GLU A 90 -20.84 11.14 5.41
CA GLU A 90 -20.12 10.51 4.29
C GLU A 90 -20.41 11.22 2.95
N GLN A 91 -21.65 11.62 2.72
CA GLN A 91 -22.07 12.30 1.49
C GLN A 91 -21.56 13.72 1.40
N LEU A 92 -21.56 14.45 2.52
CA LEU A 92 -21.09 15.84 2.60
C LEU A 92 -19.58 15.93 2.43
N GLY A 93 -18.84 14.98 2.99
CA GLY A 93 -17.40 14.99 2.98
C GLY A 93 -16.81 16.30 3.48
N ARG A 94 -15.72 16.77 2.86
CA ARG A 94 -15.12 18.08 3.11
C ARG A 94 -15.71 19.20 2.27
N GLN A 95 -16.76 18.93 1.49
CA GLN A 95 -17.40 19.88 0.56
C GLN A 95 -16.41 20.51 -0.45
N ALA A 96 -15.28 19.86 -0.68
CA ALA A 96 -14.33 20.24 -1.71
C ALA A 96 -14.89 19.91 -3.10
N ARG A 97 -14.43 20.61 -4.14
CA ARG A 97 -14.76 20.23 -5.52
C ARG A 97 -14.00 18.98 -5.90
N ALA A 98 -14.66 18.04 -6.59
CA ALA A 98 -14.00 16.86 -7.13
C ALA A 98 -12.90 17.24 -8.14
N GLU A 99 -13.15 18.25 -8.97
CA GLU A 99 -12.17 18.86 -9.88
C GLU A 99 -12.30 20.39 -9.82
N LEU A 100 -11.19 21.12 -9.60
CA LEU A 100 -11.20 22.56 -9.41
C LEU A 100 -11.80 23.34 -10.60
N TYR A 101 -11.51 22.89 -11.82
CA TYR A 101 -11.86 23.60 -13.06
C TYR A 101 -12.99 22.95 -13.86
N ARG A 102 -13.64 21.91 -13.32
CA ARG A 102 -14.72 21.18 -13.96
C ARG A 102 -15.96 21.16 -13.05
N LEU A 103 -16.87 22.12 -13.27
CA LEU A 103 -18.05 22.34 -12.43
C LEU A 103 -19.03 21.15 -12.40
N CYS A 104 -19.05 20.33 -13.43
CA CYS A 104 -19.91 19.14 -13.52
C CYS A 104 -19.26 17.85 -13.02
N ALA A 105 -18.01 17.90 -12.53
CA ALA A 105 -17.40 16.75 -11.90
C ALA A 105 -18.01 16.50 -10.52
N GLY A 106 -18.46 15.28 -10.26
CA GLY A 106 -18.95 14.83 -8.97
C GLY A 106 -17.95 13.90 -8.27
N HIS A 107 -18.05 13.80 -6.97
CA HIS A 107 -17.40 12.74 -6.20
C HIS A 107 -18.03 11.38 -6.52
N PRO A 108 -17.32 10.26 -6.28
CA PRO A 108 -17.93 8.95 -6.31
C PRO A 108 -19.18 8.91 -5.41
N PRO A 109 -20.23 8.14 -5.77
CA PRO A 109 -21.39 8.00 -4.91
C PRO A 109 -20.99 7.43 -3.54
N PRO A 110 -21.66 7.82 -2.45
CA PRO A 110 -21.44 7.23 -1.14
C PRO A 110 -21.55 5.69 -1.17
N LEU A 111 -20.77 5.00 -0.35
CA LEU A 111 -20.88 3.54 -0.22
C LEU A 111 -22.19 3.14 0.46
N VAL A 112 -22.67 3.99 1.38
CA VAL A 112 -23.94 3.75 2.08
C VAL A 112 -25.07 4.55 1.43
N PRO A 113 -26.03 3.88 0.79
CA PRO A 113 -27.20 4.54 0.21
C PRO A 113 -28.09 5.13 1.32
N ALA A 114 -28.90 6.13 0.96
CA ALA A 114 -29.66 6.92 1.95
C ALA A 114 -30.60 6.08 2.83
N GLU A 115 -31.18 5.02 2.28
CA GLU A 115 -32.09 4.10 2.96
C GLU A 115 -31.44 3.20 4.01
N LEU A 116 -30.10 3.09 3.99
CA LEU A 116 -29.32 2.32 4.98
C LEU A 116 -28.58 3.21 5.98
N ARG A 117 -28.93 4.49 6.04
CA ARG A 117 -28.39 5.44 7.02
C ARG A 117 -29.34 5.54 8.21
N VAL A 118 -28.92 4.99 9.34
CA VAL A 118 -29.69 4.90 10.57
C VAL A 118 -29.27 6.01 11.52
N ALA A 119 -30.22 6.85 11.94
CA ALA A 119 -29.99 7.85 12.98
C ALA A 119 -30.00 7.19 14.37
N VAL A 120 -28.89 7.32 15.09
CA VAL A 120 -28.77 6.85 16.47
C VAL A 120 -29.19 7.99 17.41
N PRO A 121 -30.26 7.80 18.20
CA PRO A 121 -30.80 8.83 19.07
C PRO A 121 -29.99 8.96 20.36
N GLU A 122 -28.81 9.55 20.25
CA GLU A 122 -27.86 9.81 21.33
C GLU A 122 -27.18 11.16 21.10
N ARG A 123 -26.43 11.64 22.08
CA ARG A 123 -25.48 12.74 21.91
C ARG A 123 -24.32 12.65 22.87
N THR A 124 -23.13 12.61 22.34
CA THR A 124 -21.88 12.69 23.09
C THR A 124 -21.13 13.98 22.73
N GLY A 125 -20.51 14.62 23.72
CA GLY A 125 -19.72 15.83 23.59
C GLY A 125 -18.28 15.62 24.05
N PRO A 126 -17.46 16.71 24.10
CA PRO A 126 -16.05 16.64 24.50
C PRO A 126 -15.83 16.11 25.92
N ASP A 127 -16.78 16.40 26.83
CA ASP A 127 -16.67 16.09 28.25
C ASP A 127 -17.49 14.84 28.65
N GLY A 128 -18.14 14.19 27.69
CA GLY A 128 -18.92 12.97 27.93
C GLY A 128 -20.33 13.03 27.32
N VAL A 129 -21.20 12.15 27.83
CA VAL A 129 -22.57 11.99 27.35
C VAL A 129 -23.42 13.22 27.67
N LEU A 130 -24.07 13.81 26.66
CA LEU A 130 -25.03 14.91 26.76
C LEU A 130 -26.47 14.44 26.68
N ARG A 131 -26.75 13.37 25.93
CA ARG A 131 -28.03 12.68 25.83
C ARG A 131 -27.78 11.18 25.77
N GLU A 132 -28.39 10.44 26.67
CA GLU A 132 -28.29 8.99 26.72
C GLU A 132 -28.85 8.35 25.43
N LEU A 133 -28.37 7.15 25.13
CA LEU A 133 -28.81 6.35 24.01
C LEU A 133 -30.26 5.85 24.27
N ASP A 134 -31.18 6.19 23.36
CA ASP A 134 -32.52 5.59 23.34
C ASP A 134 -32.48 4.23 22.64
N GLU A 135 -32.29 3.18 23.43
CA GLU A 135 -32.19 1.82 22.91
C GLU A 135 -33.47 1.30 22.28
N GLU A 136 -34.65 1.74 22.78
CA GLU A 136 -35.95 1.29 22.23
C GLU A 136 -36.15 1.86 20.83
N ALA A 137 -35.89 3.14 20.65
CA ALA A 137 -35.95 3.80 19.35
C ALA A 137 -34.93 3.19 18.36
N LEU A 138 -33.69 2.90 18.83
CA LEU A 138 -32.68 2.26 17.99
C LEU A 138 -33.07 0.84 17.58
N ARG A 139 -33.59 0.00 18.51
CA ARG A 139 -34.09 -1.35 18.18
C ARG A 139 -35.17 -1.31 17.11
N ALA A 140 -36.09 -0.35 17.23
CA ALA A 140 -37.15 -0.16 16.23
C ALA A 140 -36.58 0.26 14.85
N ALA A 141 -35.49 1.03 14.82
CA ALA A 141 -34.82 1.42 13.58
C ALA A 141 -33.98 0.28 12.96
N LEU A 142 -33.53 -0.68 13.76
CA LEU A 142 -32.80 -1.86 13.30
C LEU A 142 -33.73 -2.98 12.80
N ASP A 143 -35.01 -2.95 13.14
CA ASP A 143 -35.98 -3.97 12.73
C ASP A 143 -36.17 -3.94 11.21
N GLY A 144 -35.87 -5.07 10.56
CA GLY A 144 -35.94 -5.21 9.09
C GLY A 144 -34.81 -4.53 8.33
N LEU A 145 -33.72 -4.14 8.97
CA LEU A 145 -32.54 -3.58 8.31
C LEU A 145 -31.89 -4.63 7.39
N ASP A 146 -31.99 -4.42 6.08
CA ASP A 146 -31.43 -5.32 5.06
C ASP A 146 -29.99 -4.88 4.71
N ALA A 147 -29.01 -5.31 5.52
CA ALA A 147 -27.60 -5.07 5.34
C ALA A 147 -26.75 -6.29 5.73
N GLU A 148 -25.58 -6.43 5.13
CA GLU A 148 -24.60 -7.50 5.41
C GLU A 148 -23.55 -7.04 6.44
N ALA A 149 -23.37 -5.71 6.56
CA ALA A 149 -22.44 -5.09 7.49
C ALA A 149 -22.99 -3.78 8.05
N ALA A 150 -22.47 -3.36 9.19
CA ALA A 150 -22.81 -2.10 9.84
C ALA A 150 -21.54 -1.33 10.23
N ALA A 151 -21.50 -0.04 9.86
CA ALA A 151 -20.52 0.92 10.32
C ALA A 151 -21.14 1.79 11.42
N VAL A 152 -20.56 1.78 12.62
CA VAL A 152 -21.00 2.61 13.74
C VAL A 152 -20.00 3.75 13.93
N SER A 153 -20.45 4.98 13.70
CA SER A 153 -19.62 6.18 13.82
C SER A 153 -20.37 7.30 14.51
N LEU A 154 -20.14 7.44 15.81
CA LEU A 154 -20.81 8.43 16.64
C LEU A 154 -19.89 9.62 16.91
N LEU A 155 -20.49 10.79 17.18
CA LEU A 155 -19.74 11.97 17.58
C LEU A 155 -18.97 11.69 18.88
N TRP A 156 -17.71 12.10 18.93
CA TRP A 156 -16.80 11.88 20.08
C TRP A 156 -16.57 10.41 20.47
N GLY A 157 -16.98 9.44 19.63
CA GLY A 157 -16.76 8.02 19.85
C GLY A 157 -15.29 7.62 20.03
N PHE A 158 -14.36 8.36 19.41
CA PHE A 158 -12.92 8.17 19.59
C PHE A 158 -12.45 8.40 21.04
N ARG A 159 -13.16 9.23 21.81
CA ARG A 159 -12.85 9.59 23.21
C ARG A 159 -13.79 8.94 24.21
N HIS A 160 -15.06 8.77 23.83
CA HIS A 160 -16.13 8.24 24.66
C HIS A 160 -16.84 7.11 23.89
N PRO A 161 -16.26 5.89 23.86
CA PRO A 161 -16.71 4.79 22.99
C PRO A 161 -17.90 3.99 23.54
N GLU A 162 -18.44 4.35 24.72
CA GLU A 162 -19.46 3.58 25.43
C GLU A 162 -20.72 3.40 24.59
N HIS A 163 -21.20 4.46 23.94
CA HIS A 163 -22.36 4.40 23.07
C HIS A 163 -22.08 3.59 21.80
N GLU A 164 -20.91 3.71 21.17
CA GLU A 164 -20.56 2.89 19.99
C GLU A 164 -20.53 1.40 20.35
N ARG A 165 -19.95 1.03 21.50
CA ARG A 165 -19.95 -0.36 22.00
C ARG A 165 -21.35 -0.87 22.25
N ARG A 166 -22.22 -0.04 22.85
CA ARG A 166 -23.60 -0.42 23.11
C ARG A 166 -24.41 -0.57 21.83
N VAL A 167 -24.24 0.35 20.86
CA VAL A 167 -24.87 0.26 19.54
C VAL A 167 -24.42 -1.00 18.80
N ALA A 168 -23.12 -1.32 18.82
CA ALA A 168 -22.61 -2.55 18.22
C ALA A 168 -23.23 -3.82 18.83
N ALA A 169 -23.39 -3.85 20.17
CA ALA A 169 -24.06 -4.96 20.84
C ALA A 169 -25.55 -5.06 20.45
N LEU A 170 -26.25 -3.94 20.28
CA LEU A 170 -27.65 -3.93 19.83
C LEU A 170 -27.80 -4.39 18.37
N VAL A 171 -26.85 -4.07 17.50
CA VAL A 171 -26.81 -4.60 16.12
C VAL A 171 -26.62 -6.12 16.13
N GLU A 172 -25.69 -6.64 16.94
CA GLU A 172 -25.46 -8.09 17.06
C GLU A 172 -26.69 -8.82 17.64
N GLU A 173 -27.40 -8.19 18.60
CA GLU A 173 -28.68 -8.71 19.14
C GLU A 173 -29.77 -8.77 18.06
N ALA A 174 -29.89 -7.73 17.20
CA ALA A 174 -30.92 -7.61 16.17
C ALA A 174 -30.61 -8.47 14.92
N ALA A 175 -29.34 -8.58 14.55
CA ALA A 175 -28.87 -9.28 13.35
C ALA A 175 -27.62 -10.12 13.65
N PRO A 176 -27.75 -11.27 14.32
CA PRO A 176 -26.62 -12.13 14.69
C PRO A 176 -25.78 -12.52 13.48
N GLY A 177 -24.47 -12.30 13.56
CA GLY A 177 -23.51 -12.60 12.49
C GLY A 177 -23.32 -11.49 11.46
N MET A 178 -24.05 -10.37 11.53
CA MET A 178 -23.73 -9.17 10.77
C MET A 178 -22.37 -8.65 11.20
N HIS A 179 -21.52 -8.30 10.25
CA HIS A 179 -20.24 -7.66 10.59
C HIS A 179 -20.46 -6.23 11.10
N VAL A 180 -19.84 -5.88 12.22
CA VAL A 180 -19.93 -4.53 12.80
C VAL A 180 -18.53 -3.94 12.94
N SER A 181 -18.28 -2.79 12.29
CA SER A 181 -17.09 -1.96 12.49
C SER A 181 -17.47 -0.74 13.32
N THR A 182 -16.71 -0.48 14.39
CA THR A 182 -16.88 0.72 15.22
C THR A 182 -15.76 1.73 14.97
N SER A 183 -16.09 3.02 14.98
CA SER A 183 -15.14 4.06 14.56
C SER A 183 -13.96 4.21 15.53
N HIS A 184 -14.17 3.99 16.81
CA HIS A 184 -13.11 4.06 17.83
C HIS A 184 -12.08 2.90 17.72
N GLU A 185 -12.47 1.74 17.20
CA GLU A 185 -11.56 0.62 16.96
C GLU A 185 -10.86 0.73 15.61
N THR A 186 -11.59 1.16 14.57
CA THR A 186 -11.09 1.18 13.19
C THR A 186 -10.08 2.29 12.95
N ALA A 187 -10.38 3.53 13.38
CA ALA A 187 -9.53 4.70 13.07
C ALA A 187 -9.17 5.57 14.28
N GLY A 188 -9.96 5.62 15.34
CA GLY A 188 -9.65 6.28 16.62
C GLY A 188 -9.25 7.77 16.57
N VAL A 189 -9.48 8.47 15.45
CA VAL A 189 -9.07 9.86 15.25
C VAL A 189 -10.23 10.84 15.47
N PHE A 190 -9.94 12.09 15.84
CA PHE A 190 -10.95 13.10 16.18
C PHE A 190 -11.76 13.61 14.98
N ARG A 191 -11.22 13.54 13.75
CA ARG A 191 -11.86 14.06 12.52
C ARG A 191 -13.03 13.17 12.12
N GLU A 192 -14.26 13.67 12.31
CA GLU A 192 -15.50 12.91 12.14
C GLU A 192 -15.67 12.33 10.74
N TYR A 193 -15.40 13.13 9.68
CA TYR A 193 -15.57 12.66 8.30
C TYR A 193 -14.62 11.53 7.97
N GLU A 194 -13.32 11.72 8.19
CA GLU A 194 -12.31 10.71 7.87
C GLU A 194 -12.50 9.44 8.69
N ARG A 195 -12.87 9.58 9.98
CA ARG A 195 -13.18 8.45 10.85
C ARG A 195 -14.40 7.69 10.36
N CYS A 196 -15.50 8.40 10.02
CA CYS A 196 -16.71 7.80 9.47
C CYS A 196 -16.44 7.11 8.14
N ALA A 197 -15.78 7.77 7.18
CA ALA A 197 -15.47 7.20 5.88
C ALA A 197 -14.60 5.93 5.99
N THR A 198 -13.58 5.95 6.87
CA THR A 198 -12.74 4.78 7.14
C THR A 198 -13.54 3.63 7.71
N THR A 199 -14.45 3.90 8.65
CA THR A 199 -15.30 2.89 9.28
C THR A 199 -16.28 2.27 8.29
N VAL A 200 -16.85 3.09 7.39
CA VAL A 200 -17.72 2.61 6.30
C VAL A 200 -16.95 1.69 5.35
N VAL A 201 -15.75 2.08 4.93
CA VAL A 201 -14.89 1.24 4.09
C VAL A 201 -14.54 -0.08 4.79
N ASP A 202 -14.21 -0.01 6.08
CA ASP A 202 -13.89 -1.18 6.89
C ASP A 202 -15.07 -2.17 6.93
N ALA A 203 -16.25 -1.69 7.31
CA ALA A 203 -17.47 -2.51 7.35
C ALA A 203 -17.81 -3.10 5.98
N ALA A 204 -17.68 -2.31 4.92
CA ALA A 204 -18.03 -2.72 3.55
C ALA A 204 -17.09 -3.80 2.98
N LEU A 205 -15.83 -3.82 3.38
CA LEU A 205 -14.83 -4.79 2.89
C LEU A 205 -14.73 -6.05 3.75
N SER A 206 -15.02 -5.97 5.05
CA SER A 206 -14.73 -7.06 6.00
C SER A 206 -15.45 -8.37 5.71
N PRO A 207 -16.74 -8.42 5.27
CA PRO A 207 -17.39 -9.69 4.92
C PRO A 207 -16.70 -10.41 3.75
N LEU A 208 -16.32 -9.67 2.71
CA LEU A 208 -15.61 -10.21 1.54
C LEU A 208 -14.24 -10.78 1.95
N LEU A 209 -13.50 -9.99 2.73
CA LEU A 209 -12.15 -10.35 3.13
C LEU A 209 -12.14 -11.53 4.08
N ARG A 210 -13.09 -11.59 5.00
CA ARG A 210 -13.28 -12.73 5.90
C ARG A 210 -13.45 -14.03 5.10
N GLY A 211 -14.39 -14.07 4.14
CA GLY A 211 -14.63 -15.25 3.32
C GLY A 211 -13.38 -15.69 2.52
N TYR A 212 -12.62 -14.73 2.01
CA TYR A 212 -11.37 -15.03 1.33
C TYR A 212 -10.30 -15.61 2.28
N LEU A 213 -10.06 -14.98 3.42
CA LEU A 213 -9.04 -15.42 4.38
C LEU A 213 -9.40 -16.77 5.04
N GLU A 214 -10.68 -17.05 5.27
CA GLU A 214 -11.13 -18.36 5.76
C GLU A 214 -10.80 -19.48 4.75
N ARG A 215 -11.03 -19.25 3.44
CA ARG A 215 -10.64 -20.22 2.40
C ARG A 215 -9.13 -20.41 2.34
N LEU A 216 -8.36 -19.32 2.35
CA LEU A 216 -6.89 -19.39 2.32
C LEU A 216 -6.35 -20.15 3.55
N SER A 217 -6.82 -19.82 4.74
CA SER A 217 -6.42 -20.50 5.99
C SER A 217 -6.81 -21.99 5.97
N GLY A 218 -7.97 -22.34 5.40
CA GLY A 218 -8.38 -23.73 5.19
C GLY A 218 -7.40 -24.50 4.30
N ARG A 219 -7.07 -23.95 3.11
CA ARG A 219 -6.12 -24.54 2.16
C ARG A 219 -4.70 -24.65 2.75
N ALA A 220 -4.26 -23.59 3.44
CA ALA A 220 -2.94 -23.59 4.10
C ALA A 220 -2.84 -24.72 5.13
N ARG A 221 -3.86 -24.90 5.96
CA ARG A 221 -3.91 -25.95 6.97
C ARG A 221 -3.93 -27.34 6.34
N GLU A 222 -4.70 -27.55 5.28
CA GLU A 222 -4.75 -28.82 4.53
C GLU A 222 -3.38 -29.17 3.93
N ALA A 223 -2.63 -28.16 3.44
CA ALA A 223 -1.28 -28.32 2.91
C ALA A 223 -0.22 -28.53 4.02
N GLY A 224 -0.53 -28.25 5.29
CA GLY A 224 0.39 -28.33 6.42
C GLY A 224 1.23 -27.06 6.63
N LEU A 225 0.83 -25.92 6.05
CA LEU A 225 1.39 -24.60 6.29
C LEU A 225 0.88 -24.01 7.62
N PRO A 226 1.63 -23.08 8.22
CA PRO A 226 1.10 -22.28 9.34
C PRO A 226 -0.05 -21.36 8.88
N GLU A 227 -0.82 -20.86 9.86
CA GLU A 227 -1.86 -19.84 9.62
C GLU A 227 -1.25 -18.61 8.95
N PRO A 228 -1.85 -18.08 7.87
CA PRO A 228 -1.29 -16.92 7.19
C PRO A 228 -1.33 -15.66 8.05
N GLU A 229 -0.23 -14.92 8.05
CA GLU A 229 -0.20 -13.52 8.45
C GLU A 229 -0.49 -12.66 7.22
N VAL A 230 -1.15 -11.53 7.41
CA VAL A 230 -1.57 -10.64 6.33
C VAL A 230 -0.81 -9.32 6.43
N MET A 231 -0.28 -8.86 5.31
CA MET A 231 0.35 -7.55 5.19
C MET A 231 -0.68 -6.45 5.40
N LEU A 232 -0.33 -5.46 6.20
CA LEU A 232 -1.11 -4.25 6.44
C LEU A 232 -0.64 -3.09 5.57
N SER A 233 -1.52 -2.13 5.38
CA SER A 233 -1.23 -0.85 4.68
C SER A 233 -0.03 -0.10 5.27
N SER A 234 0.21 -0.26 6.58
CA SER A 234 1.31 0.40 7.31
C SER A 234 2.69 -0.22 7.08
N GLY A 235 2.77 -1.36 6.36
CA GLY A 235 4.02 -2.08 6.14
C GLY A 235 4.35 -3.14 7.20
N GLY A 236 3.47 -3.35 8.17
CA GLY A 236 3.57 -4.45 9.14
C GLY A 236 2.67 -5.63 8.78
N THR A 237 2.71 -6.70 9.59
CA THR A 237 1.85 -7.88 9.42
C THR A 237 0.95 -8.13 10.62
N ALA A 238 -0.23 -8.70 10.37
CA ALA A 238 -1.21 -9.11 11.36
C ALA A 238 -1.69 -10.54 11.11
N SER A 239 -2.33 -11.17 12.11
CA SER A 239 -3.02 -12.44 11.88
C SER A 239 -4.18 -12.28 10.91
N ALA A 240 -4.53 -13.37 10.18
CA ALA A 240 -5.69 -13.38 9.29
C ALA A 240 -7.00 -12.97 10.00
N ALA A 241 -7.15 -13.33 11.28
CA ALA A 241 -8.32 -12.97 12.09
C ALA A 241 -8.44 -11.44 12.30
N ILE A 242 -7.34 -10.75 12.60
CA ILE A 242 -7.31 -9.28 12.74
C ILE A 242 -7.57 -8.62 11.39
N ALA A 243 -6.93 -9.08 10.32
CA ALA A 243 -7.13 -8.55 8.98
C ALA A 243 -8.58 -8.74 8.48
N ALA A 244 -9.22 -9.86 8.80
CA ALA A 244 -10.62 -10.12 8.49
C ALA A 244 -11.60 -9.23 9.28
N ARG A 245 -11.20 -8.80 10.50
CA ARG A 245 -11.98 -7.89 11.34
C ARG A 245 -11.85 -6.43 10.91
N HIS A 246 -10.66 -6.04 10.44
CA HIS A 246 -10.31 -4.68 10.04
C HIS A 246 -9.78 -4.67 8.60
N ALA A 247 -10.68 -4.92 7.64
CA ALA A 247 -10.31 -5.05 6.23
C ALA A 247 -9.69 -3.77 5.64
N SER A 248 -10.10 -2.59 6.13
CA SER A 248 -9.51 -1.31 5.71
C SER A 248 -7.99 -1.22 5.95
N TRP A 249 -7.48 -1.92 6.97
CA TRP A 249 -6.04 -1.94 7.29
C TRP A 249 -5.18 -2.69 6.27
N THR A 250 -5.82 -3.41 5.33
CA THR A 250 -5.13 -4.19 4.28
C THR A 250 -5.14 -3.53 2.90
N VAL A 251 -5.83 -2.40 2.78
CA VAL A 251 -5.94 -1.66 1.51
C VAL A 251 -4.56 -1.17 1.08
N LEU A 252 -4.13 -1.47 -0.15
CA LEU A 252 -2.78 -1.21 -0.69
C LEU A 252 -1.65 -1.99 0.01
N SER A 253 -1.92 -3.19 0.53
CA SER A 253 -0.91 -4.03 1.18
C SER A 253 0.16 -4.57 0.22
N GLY A 254 -0.15 -4.83 -1.06
CA GLY A 254 0.83 -5.24 -2.07
C GLY A 254 1.91 -4.16 -2.30
N PRO A 255 1.55 -2.91 -2.65
CA PRO A 255 2.50 -1.81 -2.73
C PRO A 255 3.29 -1.57 -1.44
N ALA A 256 2.67 -1.78 -0.25
CA ALA A 256 3.37 -1.69 1.03
C ALA A 256 4.47 -2.75 1.15
N GLY A 257 4.20 -3.99 0.73
CA GLY A 257 5.21 -5.05 0.66
C GLY A 257 6.38 -4.68 -0.24
N GLY A 258 6.11 -4.16 -1.43
CA GLY A 258 7.13 -3.67 -2.36
C GLY A 258 8.01 -2.58 -1.76
N ALA A 259 7.43 -1.59 -1.11
CA ALA A 259 8.15 -0.49 -0.47
C ALA A 259 9.00 -0.97 0.73
N VAL A 260 8.51 -1.92 1.53
CA VAL A 260 9.28 -2.56 2.63
C VAL A 260 10.46 -3.35 2.05
N GLY A 261 10.25 -4.11 0.97
CA GLY A 261 11.32 -4.81 0.26
C GLY A 261 12.38 -3.87 -0.29
N ALA A 262 11.96 -2.77 -0.93
CA ALA A 262 12.85 -1.75 -1.44
C ALA A 262 13.65 -1.04 -0.34
N ALA A 263 13.03 -0.71 0.80
CA ALA A 263 13.69 -0.13 1.95
C ALA A 263 14.78 -1.06 2.52
N ARG A 264 14.49 -2.36 2.58
CA ARG A 264 15.46 -3.37 3.03
C ARG A 264 16.68 -3.45 2.10
N MET A 265 16.48 -3.29 0.79
CA MET A 265 17.54 -3.35 -0.22
C MET A 265 18.33 -2.04 -0.32
N ALA A 266 17.69 -0.90 -0.17
CA ALA A 266 18.31 0.42 -0.38
C ALA A 266 19.46 0.71 0.59
N ARG A 267 19.34 0.31 1.87
CA ARG A 267 20.31 0.57 2.95
C ARG A 267 20.65 2.05 3.16
N ALA A 268 19.95 2.95 2.48
CA ALA A 268 20.12 4.41 2.49
C ALA A 268 18.84 5.09 1.99
N ASP A 269 18.80 6.42 1.99
CA ASP A 269 17.69 7.17 1.42
C ASP A 269 17.58 6.91 -0.08
N ALA A 270 16.37 6.59 -0.54
CA ALA A 270 16.13 6.12 -1.89
C ALA A 270 14.68 6.36 -2.34
N VAL A 271 14.45 6.13 -3.61
CA VAL A 271 13.12 6.01 -4.20
C VAL A 271 12.91 4.58 -4.67
N GLY A 272 11.92 3.88 -4.13
CA GLY A 272 11.42 2.62 -4.65
C GLY A 272 10.51 2.85 -5.85
N LEU A 273 10.68 2.07 -6.93
CA LEU A 273 9.90 2.18 -8.17
C LEU A 273 9.48 0.77 -8.60
N ASP A 274 8.22 0.43 -8.32
CA ASP A 274 7.59 -0.84 -8.72
C ASP A 274 6.85 -0.67 -10.04
N MET A 275 7.36 -1.23 -11.11
CA MET A 275 6.65 -1.22 -12.39
C MET A 275 6.15 -2.63 -12.74
N GLY A 276 4.86 -2.80 -12.62
CA GLY A 276 4.14 -3.99 -13.03
C GLY A 276 3.59 -3.92 -14.45
N GLY A 277 2.59 -4.76 -14.75
CA GLY A 277 1.92 -4.77 -16.05
C GLY A 277 0.96 -3.59 -16.27
N THR A 278 0.33 -3.05 -15.23
CA THR A 278 -0.76 -2.06 -15.35
C THR A 278 -0.41 -0.69 -14.80
N SER A 279 0.45 -0.62 -13.80
CA SER A 279 0.79 0.60 -13.08
C SER A 279 2.26 0.62 -12.65
N CYS A 280 2.69 1.79 -12.22
CA CYS A 280 3.96 1.97 -11.53
C CYS A 280 3.67 2.64 -10.17
N ASP A 281 4.19 2.03 -9.12
CA ASP A 281 4.09 2.48 -7.74
C ASP A 281 5.43 3.05 -7.28
N VAL A 282 5.41 4.30 -6.80
CA VAL A 282 6.60 5.02 -6.37
C VAL A 282 6.51 5.29 -4.88
N SER A 283 7.53 4.92 -4.12
CA SER A 283 7.63 5.10 -2.67
C SER A 283 8.93 5.80 -2.28
N LEU A 284 8.87 6.63 -1.24
CA LEU A 284 10.04 7.28 -0.67
C LEU A 284 10.59 6.42 0.49
N ILE A 285 11.90 6.27 0.55
CA ILE A 285 12.63 5.57 1.60
C ILE A 285 13.52 6.59 2.31
N VAL A 286 13.32 6.79 3.60
CA VAL A 286 14.07 7.73 4.43
C VAL A 286 14.50 7.03 5.71
N GLY A 287 15.78 7.21 6.08
CA GLY A 287 16.32 6.58 7.29
C GLY A 287 16.27 5.04 7.27
N GLY A 288 16.24 4.43 6.07
CA GLY A 288 16.16 2.97 5.90
C GLY A 288 14.75 2.37 6.05
N ALA A 289 13.71 3.20 6.11
CA ALA A 289 12.31 2.77 6.20
C ALA A 289 11.46 3.41 5.09
N ALA A 290 10.43 2.70 4.63
CA ALA A 290 9.43 3.26 3.73
C ALA A 290 8.65 4.37 4.46
N ALA A 291 8.49 5.52 3.80
CA ALA A 291 7.71 6.63 4.35
C ALA A 291 6.24 6.22 4.57
N VAL A 292 5.64 6.71 5.65
CA VAL A 292 4.26 6.42 6.03
C VAL A 292 3.47 7.73 6.08
N SER A 293 2.26 7.73 5.53
CA SER A 293 1.29 8.81 5.67
C SER A 293 0.22 8.43 6.71
N ASN A 294 -0.35 9.43 7.40
CA ASN A 294 -1.38 9.21 8.44
C ASN A 294 -2.81 9.20 7.88
N GLY A 295 -2.94 9.12 6.58
CA GLY A 295 -4.19 9.02 5.85
C GLY A 295 -4.03 9.38 4.38
N ARG A 296 -4.88 8.82 3.57
CA ARG A 296 -4.93 9.09 2.11
C ARG A 296 -6.32 8.84 1.56
N GLU A 297 -6.52 9.27 0.34
CA GLU A 297 -7.71 8.94 -0.42
C GLU A 297 -7.46 7.75 -1.34
N VAL A 298 -8.35 6.77 -1.33
CA VAL A 298 -8.33 5.59 -2.21
C VAL A 298 -9.69 5.45 -2.87
N GLY A 299 -9.72 5.48 -4.21
CA GLY A 299 -10.96 5.43 -4.96
C GLY A 299 -11.94 6.56 -4.63
N GLY A 300 -11.44 7.75 -4.28
CA GLY A 300 -12.24 8.90 -3.89
C GLY A 300 -12.80 8.83 -2.46
N ARG A 301 -12.25 7.95 -1.60
CA ARG A 301 -12.68 7.74 -0.21
C ARG A 301 -11.53 7.97 0.76
N ALA A 302 -11.77 8.77 1.80
CA ALA A 302 -10.77 9.04 2.82
C ALA A 302 -10.55 7.82 3.73
N LEU A 303 -9.27 7.47 3.92
CA LEU A 303 -8.82 6.46 4.88
C LEU A 303 -7.87 7.14 5.87
N ALA A 304 -8.28 7.28 7.13
CA ALA A 304 -7.49 7.89 8.20
C ALA A 304 -6.67 6.82 8.96
N LEU A 305 -5.83 6.12 8.23
CA LEU A 305 -5.00 5.02 8.72
C LEU A 305 -3.53 5.27 8.39
N PRO A 306 -2.59 4.75 9.20
CA PRO A 306 -1.19 4.72 8.80
C PRO A 306 -1.03 3.82 7.57
N MET A 307 -0.52 4.37 6.50
CA MET A 307 -0.34 3.67 5.23
C MET A 307 1.03 4.00 4.66
N VAL A 308 1.73 3.02 4.10
CA VAL A 308 2.94 3.28 3.33
C VAL A 308 2.61 4.30 2.24
N ASP A 309 3.43 5.32 2.15
CA ASP A 309 3.19 6.44 1.23
C ASP A 309 3.67 6.08 -0.18
N VAL A 310 2.74 5.61 -0.98
CA VAL A 310 2.97 5.16 -2.35
C VAL A 310 2.22 6.06 -3.31
N HIS A 311 2.88 6.59 -4.33
CA HIS A 311 2.24 7.32 -5.43
C HIS A 311 2.12 6.42 -6.65
N THR A 312 0.89 6.16 -7.09
CA THR A 312 0.61 5.27 -8.23
C THR A 312 0.35 6.05 -9.50
N VAL A 313 0.99 5.66 -10.59
CA VAL A 313 0.73 6.19 -11.94
C VAL A 313 0.35 5.06 -12.89
N GLY A 314 -0.59 5.30 -13.79
CA GLY A 314 -1.06 4.34 -14.80
C GLY A 314 -0.06 4.17 -15.95
N ALA A 315 1.19 3.85 -15.61
CA ALA A 315 2.28 3.60 -16.53
C ALA A 315 2.92 2.24 -16.22
N GLY A 316 2.40 1.16 -16.80
CA GLY A 316 2.92 -0.19 -16.68
C GLY A 316 3.29 -0.78 -18.03
N GLY A 317 3.79 -2.01 -18.06
CA GLY A 317 4.19 -2.69 -19.29
C GLY A 317 3.05 -2.85 -20.31
N GLY A 318 1.81 -3.09 -19.84
CA GLY A 318 0.61 -3.18 -20.67
C GLY A 318 -0.08 -1.85 -20.93
N SER A 319 0.48 -0.71 -20.51
CA SER A 319 -0.11 0.62 -20.81
C SER A 319 -0.16 0.86 -22.30
N ILE A 320 -1.36 1.20 -22.79
CA ILE A 320 -1.65 1.36 -24.23
C ILE A 320 -1.17 2.73 -24.68
N ALA A 321 -0.44 2.75 -25.80
CA ALA A 321 -0.02 3.95 -26.49
C ALA A 321 -1.07 4.40 -27.52
N TRP A 322 -1.31 5.69 -27.63
CA TRP A 322 -2.33 6.27 -28.50
C TRP A 322 -2.01 7.71 -28.87
N ARG A 323 -2.65 8.20 -29.95
CA ARG A 323 -2.52 9.58 -30.40
C ARG A 323 -3.68 10.42 -29.86
N ASP A 324 -3.40 11.52 -29.15
CA ASP A 324 -4.47 12.43 -28.70
C ASP A 324 -5.02 13.32 -29.83
N SER A 325 -6.10 14.05 -29.56
CA SER A 325 -6.74 14.95 -30.54
C SER A 325 -5.84 16.10 -31.01
N GLY A 326 -4.78 16.41 -30.28
CA GLY A 326 -3.76 17.38 -30.64
C GLY A 326 -2.64 16.80 -31.50
N GLY A 327 -2.63 15.48 -31.73
CA GLY A 327 -1.61 14.78 -32.52
C GLY A 327 -0.40 14.32 -31.68
N ALA A 328 -0.43 14.43 -30.34
CA ALA A 328 0.66 14.00 -29.49
C ALA A 328 0.53 12.52 -29.10
N LEU A 329 1.68 11.84 -29.04
CA LEU A 329 1.80 10.50 -28.49
C LEU A 329 1.51 10.52 -27.00
N ARG A 330 0.62 9.62 -26.54
CA ARG A 330 0.26 9.39 -25.14
C ARG A 330 0.46 7.92 -24.79
N VAL A 331 0.69 7.64 -23.50
CA VAL A 331 0.77 6.29 -22.95
C VAL A 331 -0.10 6.24 -21.70
N GLY A 332 -1.00 5.22 -21.64
CA GLY A 332 -1.97 5.13 -20.56
C GLY A 332 -3.09 6.19 -20.61
N PRO A 333 -3.94 6.30 -19.59
CA PRO A 333 -4.00 5.43 -18.40
C PRO A 333 -4.62 4.05 -18.68
N ARG A 334 -5.16 3.80 -19.92
CA ARG A 334 -5.70 2.50 -20.31
C ARG A 334 -4.57 1.47 -20.38
N SER A 335 -4.86 0.25 -19.96
CA SER A 335 -3.95 -0.89 -20.04
C SER A 335 -4.61 -2.06 -20.75
N ALA A 336 -3.83 -2.82 -21.50
CA ALA A 336 -4.27 -4.08 -22.09
C ALA A 336 -4.48 -5.20 -21.03
N GLY A 337 -4.09 -4.95 -19.79
CA GLY A 337 -4.24 -5.91 -18.70
C GLY A 337 -3.44 -7.20 -18.92
N ALA A 338 -3.94 -8.30 -18.35
CA ALA A 338 -3.38 -9.64 -18.51
C ALA A 338 -4.04 -10.40 -19.69
N ASP A 339 -5.29 -10.09 -19.99
CA ASP A 339 -6.13 -10.67 -21.03
C ASP A 339 -6.84 -9.51 -21.76
N PRO A 340 -6.63 -9.37 -23.10
CA PRO A 340 -5.71 -10.16 -23.95
C PRO A 340 -4.22 -9.87 -23.69
N GLY A 341 -3.85 -8.78 -22.98
CA GLY A 341 -2.49 -8.35 -22.73
C GLY A 341 -1.83 -7.65 -23.93
N PRO A 342 -0.51 -7.35 -23.84
CA PRO A 342 0.30 -6.84 -24.92
C PRO A 342 0.19 -7.68 -26.21
N ALA A 343 0.26 -7.05 -27.38
CA ALA A 343 0.17 -7.73 -28.66
C ALA A 343 1.23 -8.85 -28.81
N CYS A 344 2.45 -8.58 -28.34
CA CYS A 344 3.54 -9.53 -28.37
C CYS A 344 3.32 -10.80 -27.53
N TYR A 345 2.31 -10.86 -26.67
CA TYR A 345 1.99 -12.09 -25.92
C TYR A 345 1.26 -13.14 -26.77
N GLY A 346 0.81 -12.76 -27.97
CA GLY A 346 0.14 -13.68 -28.90
C GLY A 346 -1.23 -14.17 -28.44
N ARG A 347 -1.89 -13.43 -27.51
CA ARG A 347 -3.19 -13.79 -26.92
C ARG A 347 -4.36 -12.98 -27.48
N GLY A 348 -4.16 -12.27 -28.62
CA GLY A 348 -5.18 -11.50 -29.29
C GLY A 348 -5.17 -10.00 -28.95
N GLY A 349 -4.15 -9.49 -28.26
CA GLY A 349 -3.91 -8.06 -28.12
C GLY A 349 -3.61 -7.42 -29.48
N GLU A 350 -4.19 -6.25 -29.75
CA GLU A 350 -4.05 -5.51 -31.02
C GLU A 350 -3.54 -4.08 -30.81
N GLU A 351 -3.74 -3.50 -29.62
CA GLU A 351 -3.31 -2.14 -29.31
C GLU A 351 -1.82 -2.12 -28.89
N PRO A 352 -1.04 -1.11 -29.34
CA PRO A 352 0.39 -1.03 -29.01
C PRO A 352 0.59 -0.70 -27.51
N THR A 353 1.48 -1.44 -26.85
CA THR A 353 1.79 -1.25 -25.43
C THR A 353 3.26 -0.91 -25.20
N VAL A 354 3.61 -0.54 -23.94
CA VAL A 354 4.99 -0.31 -23.53
C VAL A 354 5.84 -1.60 -23.67
N THR A 355 5.25 -2.78 -23.42
CA THR A 355 5.96 -4.07 -23.60
C THR A 355 6.27 -4.32 -25.08
N ASP A 356 5.33 -4.07 -25.98
CA ASP A 356 5.55 -4.19 -27.44
C ASP A 356 6.68 -3.27 -27.89
N ALA A 357 6.68 -2.02 -27.39
CA ALA A 357 7.71 -1.04 -27.70
C ALA A 357 9.10 -1.48 -27.18
N ASN A 358 9.20 -1.98 -25.94
CA ASN A 358 10.46 -2.49 -25.40
C ASN A 358 11.02 -3.67 -26.19
N LEU A 359 10.15 -4.57 -26.69
CA LEU A 359 10.56 -5.65 -27.56
C LEU A 359 11.13 -5.14 -28.91
N LEU A 360 10.49 -4.13 -29.50
CA LEU A 360 10.89 -3.59 -30.80
C LEU A 360 12.23 -2.85 -30.76
N ILE A 361 12.50 -2.14 -29.65
CA ILE A 361 13.79 -1.44 -29.48
C ILE A 361 14.90 -2.32 -28.88
N GLY A 362 14.63 -3.63 -28.66
CA GLY A 362 15.63 -4.59 -28.20
C GLY A 362 15.92 -4.58 -26.70
N HIS A 363 15.05 -3.99 -25.88
CA HIS A 363 15.12 -4.08 -24.42
C HIS A 363 14.60 -5.42 -23.86
N LEU A 364 13.84 -6.15 -24.68
CA LEU A 364 13.39 -7.53 -24.40
C LEU A 364 13.86 -8.42 -25.54
N GLU A 365 14.28 -9.64 -25.22
CA GLU A 365 14.71 -10.64 -26.17
C GLU A 365 13.53 -11.53 -26.58
N GLU A 366 13.36 -11.75 -27.89
CA GLU A 366 12.27 -12.56 -28.44
C GLU A 366 12.35 -14.04 -27.98
N ASP A 367 13.57 -14.58 -27.91
CA ASP A 367 13.82 -15.97 -27.55
C ASP A 367 13.83 -16.21 -26.03
N ALA A 368 13.92 -15.16 -25.19
CA ALA A 368 13.89 -15.29 -23.76
C ALA A 368 12.44 -15.30 -23.24
N PRO A 369 11.95 -16.40 -22.65
CA PRO A 369 10.60 -16.43 -22.12
C PRO A 369 10.48 -15.45 -20.95
N LEU A 370 9.42 -14.63 -20.95
CA LEU A 370 9.06 -13.87 -19.77
C LEU A 370 8.58 -14.80 -18.64
N ALA A 371 8.47 -14.24 -17.44
CA ALA A 371 7.91 -14.97 -16.31
C ALA A 371 6.57 -15.65 -16.67
N GLY A 372 6.37 -16.88 -16.22
CA GLY A 372 5.21 -17.70 -16.63
C GLY A 372 5.35 -18.35 -18.01
N GLY A 373 6.55 -18.37 -18.61
CA GLY A 373 6.83 -19.06 -19.88
C GLY A 373 6.24 -18.39 -21.13
N VAL A 374 5.86 -17.14 -21.05
CA VAL A 374 5.30 -16.39 -22.19
C VAL A 374 6.41 -16.13 -23.21
N ARG A 375 6.23 -16.64 -24.43
CA ARG A 375 7.10 -16.35 -25.59
C ARG A 375 6.59 -15.10 -26.30
N LEU A 376 7.51 -14.24 -26.71
CA LEU A 376 7.17 -12.97 -27.34
C LEU A 376 7.07 -13.13 -28.87
N ASP A 377 6.02 -12.56 -29.46
CA ASP A 377 5.79 -12.46 -30.92
C ASP A 377 6.14 -11.05 -31.39
N ARG A 378 7.37 -10.87 -31.90
CA ARG A 378 7.85 -9.59 -32.43
C ARG A 378 6.97 -9.09 -33.60
N ALA A 379 6.51 -10.00 -34.46
CA ALA A 379 5.70 -9.61 -35.59
C ALA A 379 4.33 -9.08 -35.16
N ALA A 380 3.75 -9.58 -34.07
CA ALA A 380 2.53 -9.04 -33.48
C ALA A 380 2.76 -7.62 -32.92
N ALA A 381 3.87 -7.39 -32.20
CA ALA A 381 4.27 -6.07 -31.72
C ALA A 381 4.45 -5.08 -32.88
N GLU A 382 5.14 -5.48 -33.96
CA GLU A 382 5.33 -4.63 -35.15
C GLU A 382 4.00 -4.22 -35.77
N ARG A 383 3.05 -5.14 -35.93
CA ARG A 383 1.72 -4.83 -36.46
C ARG A 383 0.96 -3.83 -35.58
N ALA A 384 0.99 -4.01 -34.27
CA ALA A 384 0.31 -3.13 -33.33
C ALA A 384 0.89 -1.71 -33.34
N VAL A 385 2.23 -1.59 -33.32
CA VAL A 385 2.90 -0.28 -33.33
C VAL A 385 2.83 0.40 -34.70
N ALA A 386 2.81 -0.36 -35.82
CA ALA A 386 2.75 0.20 -37.18
C ALA A 386 1.50 1.05 -37.40
N GLY A 387 0.33 0.65 -36.89
CA GLY A 387 -0.90 1.44 -36.99
C GLY A 387 -0.76 2.81 -36.34
N LEU A 388 -0.21 2.87 -35.13
CA LEU A 388 0.05 4.12 -34.44
C LEU A 388 1.16 4.95 -35.10
N ALA A 389 2.19 4.31 -35.64
CA ALA A 389 3.26 4.97 -36.41
C ALA A 389 2.73 5.70 -37.62
N GLU A 390 1.82 5.08 -38.38
CA GLU A 390 1.15 5.70 -39.53
C GLU A 390 0.33 6.94 -39.11
N GLU A 391 -0.44 6.85 -38.01
CA GLU A 391 -1.21 7.97 -37.49
C GLU A 391 -0.33 9.15 -37.04
N LEU A 392 0.87 8.86 -36.53
CA LEU A 392 1.82 9.87 -36.06
C LEU A 392 2.74 10.39 -37.18
N GLY A 393 2.80 9.71 -38.31
CA GLY A 393 3.72 10.02 -39.42
C GLY A 393 5.19 9.74 -39.07
N LEU A 394 5.45 8.69 -38.24
CA LEU A 394 6.76 8.27 -37.77
C LEU A 394 7.12 6.87 -38.27
N SER A 395 8.40 6.46 -38.15
CA SER A 395 8.76 5.06 -38.33
C SER A 395 8.28 4.21 -37.12
N VAL A 396 8.20 2.89 -37.32
CA VAL A 396 7.86 1.95 -36.23
C VAL A 396 8.88 2.05 -35.08
N GLU A 397 10.17 2.16 -35.42
CA GLU A 397 11.26 2.29 -34.45
C GLU A 397 11.17 3.59 -33.65
N ASP A 398 10.96 4.74 -34.32
CA ASP A 398 10.81 6.05 -33.66
C ASP A 398 9.56 6.07 -32.78
N THR A 399 8.48 5.41 -33.21
CA THR A 399 7.25 5.32 -32.43
C THR A 399 7.47 4.46 -31.20
N ALA A 400 8.11 3.30 -31.31
CA ALA A 400 8.45 2.45 -30.16
C ALA A 400 9.37 3.16 -29.17
N ALA A 401 10.44 3.82 -29.65
CA ALA A 401 11.30 4.64 -28.80
C ALA A 401 10.53 5.80 -28.14
N GLY A 402 9.59 6.41 -28.86
CA GLY A 402 8.68 7.44 -28.36
C GLY A 402 7.79 6.94 -27.21
N ILE A 403 7.20 5.76 -27.37
CA ILE A 403 6.35 5.12 -26.35
C ILE A 403 7.14 4.92 -25.04
N VAL A 404 8.34 4.36 -25.13
CA VAL A 404 9.20 4.12 -23.98
C VAL A 404 9.59 5.43 -23.29
N ARG A 405 9.93 6.48 -24.06
CA ARG A 405 10.25 7.81 -23.50
C ARG A 405 9.05 8.42 -22.76
N VAL A 406 7.85 8.37 -23.34
CA VAL A 406 6.65 8.92 -22.71
C VAL A 406 6.31 8.17 -21.43
N ALA A 407 6.44 6.85 -21.41
CA ALA A 407 6.25 6.04 -20.20
C ALA A 407 7.27 6.39 -19.13
N SER A 408 8.56 6.49 -19.47
CA SER A 408 9.63 6.85 -18.53
C SER A 408 9.46 8.27 -17.98
N ALA A 409 9.03 9.23 -18.81
CA ALA A 409 8.73 10.59 -18.36
C ALA A 409 7.56 10.65 -17.37
N ALA A 410 6.51 9.83 -17.58
CA ALA A 410 5.40 9.73 -16.63
C ALA A 410 5.86 9.15 -15.28
N MET A 411 6.73 8.15 -15.29
CA MET A 411 7.33 7.58 -14.07
C MET A 411 8.28 8.56 -13.39
N ALA A 412 9.11 9.30 -14.13
CA ALA A 412 9.95 10.35 -13.58
C ALA A 412 9.12 11.48 -12.94
N GLN A 413 7.96 11.82 -13.52
CA GLN A 413 7.04 12.76 -12.90
C GLN A 413 6.47 12.22 -11.58
N ALA A 414 6.13 10.93 -11.50
CA ALA A 414 5.68 10.30 -10.25
C ALA A 414 6.78 10.35 -9.17
N VAL A 415 8.05 10.18 -9.54
CA VAL A 415 9.18 10.37 -8.60
C VAL A 415 9.24 11.83 -8.12
N ARG A 416 9.03 12.82 -9.00
CA ARG A 416 9.01 14.24 -8.58
C ARG A 416 7.91 14.55 -7.57
N VAL A 417 6.75 13.91 -7.68
CA VAL A 417 5.65 14.07 -6.71
C VAL A 417 6.06 13.64 -5.30
N VAL A 418 6.77 12.51 -5.17
CA VAL A 418 7.20 12.02 -3.85
C VAL A 418 8.49 12.65 -3.35
N THR A 419 9.23 13.39 -4.18
CA THR A 419 10.51 14.02 -3.85
C THR A 419 10.44 15.54 -3.97
N VAL A 420 10.51 16.09 -5.18
CA VAL A 420 10.64 17.54 -5.44
C VAL A 420 9.49 18.35 -4.85
N GLU A 421 8.25 17.87 -4.99
CA GLU A 421 7.08 18.54 -4.41
C GLU A 421 7.10 18.57 -2.88
N ARG A 422 7.93 17.72 -2.27
CA ARG A 422 8.17 17.68 -0.82
C ARG A 422 9.46 18.33 -0.38
N GLY A 423 10.18 18.97 -1.30
CA GLY A 423 11.42 19.66 -1.02
C GLY A 423 12.66 18.75 -0.96
N ILE A 424 12.55 17.50 -1.43
CA ILE A 424 13.66 16.54 -1.46
C ILE A 424 14.29 16.53 -2.85
N ASP A 425 15.62 16.65 -2.91
CA ASP A 425 16.35 16.59 -4.17
C ASP A 425 16.59 15.13 -4.59
N PRO A 426 16.04 14.67 -5.73
CA PRO A 426 16.22 13.29 -6.18
C PRO A 426 17.68 12.95 -6.51
N ARG A 427 18.55 13.93 -6.76
CA ARG A 427 19.98 13.72 -7.05
C ARG A 427 20.78 13.19 -5.85
N ASP A 428 20.25 13.38 -4.65
CA ASP A 428 20.84 12.88 -3.40
C ASP A 428 20.36 11.46 -3.04
N LEU A 429 19.40 10.91 -3.81
CA LEU A 429 18.79 9.62 -3.57
C LEU A 429 19.28 8.56 -4.56
N ALA A 430 19.20 7.29 -4.17
CA ALA A 430 19.32 6.16 -5.09
C ALA A 430 17.93 5.77 -5.63
N LEU A 431 17.87 5.24 -6.86
CA LEU A 431 16.66 4.61 -7.41
C LEU A 431 16.72 3.10 -7.15
N VAL A 432 15.65 2.54 -6.60
CA VAL A 432 15.48 1.08 -6.40
C VAL A 432 14.34 0.61 -7.31
N PRO A 433 14.63 0.21 -8.56
CA PRO A 433 13.63 -0.28 -9.49
C PRO A 433 13.34 -1.75 -9.25
N PHE A 434 12.05 -2.12 -9.28
CA PHE A 434 11.59 -3.50 -9.15
C PHE A 434 10.27 -3.72 -9.88
N GLY A 435 9.64 -4.90 -9.68
CA GLY A 435 8.59 -5.37 -10.54
C GLY A 435 9.14 -5.92 -11.86
N GLY A 436 8.28 -6.52 -12.68
CA GLY A 436 8.69 -7.17 -13.93
C GLY A 436 9.30 -6.23 -14.97
N ALA A 437 8.97 -4.91 -14.92
CA ALA A 437 9.38 -3.92 -15.92
C ALA A 437 10.22 -2.76 -15.34
N GLY A 438 10.30 -2.60 -14.02
CA GLY A 438 11.03 -1.49 -13.40
C GLY A 438 12.49 -1.35 -13.87
N PRO A 439 13.30 -2.42 -13.85
CA PRO A 439 14.70 -2.37 -14.27
C PRO A 439 14.92 -2.06 -15.76
N LEU A 440 13.92 -2.25 -16.63
CA LEU A 440 13.99 -1.85 -18.05
C LEU A 440 14.11 -0.33 -18.23
N HIS A 441 13.46 0.43 -17.37
CA HIS A 441 13.33 1.89 -17.50
C HIS A 441 14.24 2.66 -16.56
N ALA A 442 14.93 1.98 -15.64
CA ALA A 442 15.64 2.56 -14.51
C ALA A 442 16.70 3.59 -14.90
N ALA A 443 17.57 3.27 -15.87
CA ALA A 443 18.62 4.17 -16.34
C ALA A 443 18.04 5.47 -16.94
N GLN A 444 17.00 5.34 -17.77
CA GLN A 444 16.36 6.49 -18.42
C GLN A 444 15.65 7.40 -17.42
N ILE A 445 14.99 6.83 -16.40
CA ILE A 445 14.34 7.59 -15.32
C ILE A 445 15.41 8.31 -14.48
N ALA A 446 16.50 7.62 -14.11
CA ALA A 446 17.59 8.20 -13.35
C ALA A 446 18.26 9.35 -14.10
N ASP A 447 18.49 9.21 -15.41
CA ASP A 447 19.03 10.28 -16.27
C ASP A 447 18.12 11.52 -16.28
N GLU A 448 16.80 11.34 -16.42
CA GLU A 448 15.85 12.46 -16.46
C GLU A 448 15.79 13.22 -15.12
N LEU A 449 16.05 12.53 -14.01
CA LEU A 449 16.04 13.09 -12.66
C LEU A 449 17.43 13.54 -12.19
N GLY A 450 18.49 13.24 -12.95
CA GLY A 450 19.86 13.50 -12.58
C GLY A 450 20.38 12.63 -11.45
N MET A 451 19.75 11.50 -11.18
CA MET A 451 20.19 10.51 -10.20
C MET A 451 21.43 9.78 -10.73
N ARG A 452 22.39 9.49 -9.86
CA ARG A 452 23.67 8.89 -10.25
C ARG A 452 23.81 7.42 -9.88
N ARG A 453 22.87 6.90 -9.09
CA ARG A 453 22.94 5.55 -8.54
C ARG A 453 21.60 4.83 -8.65
N VAL A 454 21.64 3.62 -9.19
CA VAL A 454 20.50 2.73 -9.29
C VAL A 454 20.87 1.42 -8.60
N LEU A 455 20.01 0.97 -7.68
CA LEU A 455 20.19 -0.25 -6.90
C LEU A 455 19.15 -1.27 -7.36
N VAL A 456 19.51 -2.19 -8.20
CA VAL A 456 18.60 -3.18 -8.77
C VAL A 456 18.64 -4.46 -7.93
N PRO A 457 17.59 -4.80 -7.17
CA PRO A 457 17.54 -6.07 -6.46
C PRO A 457 17.58 -7.24 -7.43
N VAL A 458 18.39 -8.25 -7.16
CA VAL A 458 18.39 -9.48 -7.96
C VAL A 458 17.01 -10.13 -7.99
N ALA A 459 16.30 -10.06 -6.86
CA ALA A 459 14.91 -10.51 -6.72
C ALA A 459 13.87 -9.47 -7.17
N SER A 460 14.25 -8.51 -8.05
CA SER A 460 13.36 -7.41 -8.48
C SER A 460 12.01 -7.90 -8.99
N GLY A 461 11.94 -9.04 -9.66
CA GLY A 461 10.68 -9.61 -10.17
C GLY A 461 9.71 -10.11 -9.09
N VAL A 462 10.16 -10.31 -7.85
CA VAL A 462 9.36 -10.80 -6.71
C VAL A 462 9.60 -9.98 -5.43
N LEU A 463 10.05 -8.72 -5.57
CA LEU A 463 10.45 -7.91 -4.42
C LEU A 463 9.29 -7.63 -3.46
N SER A 464 8.06 -7.51 -3.95
CA SER A 464 6.87 -7.35 -3.09
C SER A 464 6.69 -8.58 -2.19
N ALA A 465 6.77 -9.80 -2.74
CA ALA A 465 6.74 -11.03 -1.95
C ALA A 465 7.93 -11.16 -0.98
N PHE A 466 9.14 -10.71 -1.37
CA PHE A 466 10.29 -10.63 -0.48
C PHE A 466 10.06 -9.63 0.66
N GLY A 467 9.44 -8.48 0.38
CA GLY A 467 9.06 -7.50 1.39
C GLY A 467 8.15 -8.09 2.47
N LEU A 468 7.25 -9.00 2.11
CA LEU A 468 6.41 -9.73 3.08
C LEU A 468 7.24 -10.58 4.04
N VAL A 469 8.28 -11.24 3.52
CA VAL A 469 9.17 -12.08 4.34
C VAL A 469 9.92 -11.25 5.40
N VAL A 470 10.38 -10.06 5.02
CA VAL A 470 11.18 -9.19 5.90
C VAL A 470 10.34 -8.24 6.75
N ALA A 471 9.03 -8.20 6.52
CA ALA A 471 8.13 -7.31 7.24
C ALA A 471 8.07 -7.60 8.74
N GLU A 472 8.02 -6.54 9.54
CA GLU A 472 7.81 -6.59 10.99
C GLU A 472 6.40 -7.12 11.32
N ARG A 473 6.26 -7.86 12.41
CA ARG A 473 4.96 -8.01 13.05
C ARG A 473 4.67 -6.72 13.81
N ARG A 474 3.71 -5.93 13.35
CA ARG A 474 3.53 -4.57 13.83
C ARG A 474 2.07 -4.27 14.14
N ARG A 475 1.86 -3.47 15.18
CA ARG A 475 0.58 -2.85 15.52
C ARG A 475 0.74 -1.34 15.56
N ASP A 476 -0.06 -0.68 14.76
CA ASP A 476 -0.17 0.77 14.75
C ASP A 476 -1.44 1.17 15.49
N LEU A 477 -1.28 1.90 16.58
CA LEU A 477 -2.37 2.35 17.43
C LEU A 477 -2.39 3.87 17.48
N VAL A 478 -3.57 4.43 17.60
CA VAL A 478 -3.79 5.87 17.59
C VAL A 478 -4.75 6.29 18.69
N GLU A 479 -4.47 7.43 19.32
CA GLU A 479 -5.37 8.07 20.27
C GLU A 479 -5.32 9.59 20.10
N SER A 480 -6.48 10.22 19.85
CA SER A 480 -6.58 11.68 19.83
C SER A 480 -6.78 12.20 21.26
N VAL A 481 -5.74 12.89 21.79
CA VAL A 481 -5.66 13.34 23.18
C VAL A 481 -6.06 14.79 23.38
N LEU A 482 -5.86 15.67 22.40
CA LEU A 482 -6.19 17.10 22.41
C LEU A 482 -5.65 17.81 23.66
N LEU A 483 -4.33 17.72 23.92
CA LEU A 483 -3.66 18.31 25.09
C LEU A 483 -3.07 19.69 24.75
N THR A 484 -3.40 20.70 25.57
CA THR A 484 -2.89 22.07 25.44
C THR A 484 -2.42 22.63 26.80
N GLY A 485 -1.60 23.67 26.78
CA GLY A 485 -1.17 24.42 27.97
C GLY A 485 -0.69 23.54 29.13
N ASP A 486 -1.23 23.72 30.34
CA ASP A 486 -0.87 22.95 31.52
C ASP A 486 -1.22 21.46 31.42
N GLY A 487 -2.04 21.08 30.46
CA GLY A 487 -2.37 19.68 30.17
C GLY A 487 -1.30 18.95 29.36
N LEU A 488 -0.37 19.65 28.73
CA LEU A 488 0.71 19.06 27.93
C LEU A 488 1.92 18.74 28.84
N THR A 489 1.86 17.60 29.52
CA THR A 489 2.93 17.14 30.44
C THR A 489 3.48 15.78 30.05
N THR A 490 4.73 15.51 30.42
CA THR A 490 5.40 14.20 30.17
C THR A 490 4.57 13.04 30.73
N GLU A 491 3.99 13.20 31.92
CA GLU A 491 3.21 12.15 32.59
C GLU A 491 1.95 11.78 31.78
N ARG A 492 1.17 12.77 31.33
CA ARG A 492 -0.05 12.53 30.55
C ARG A 492 0.24 11.94 29.17
N ILE A 493 1.33 12.38 28.53
CA ILE A 493 1.78 11.80 27.27
C ILE A 493 2.19 10.35 27.48
N ALA A 494 3.04 10.09 28.48
CA ALA A 494 3.52 8.75 28.80
C ALA A 494 2.37 7.78 29.16
N GLU A 495 1.38 8.22 29.94
CA GLU A 495 0.19 7.42 30.24
C GLU A 495 -0.58 6.99 28.98
N ALA A 496 -0.72 7.88 28.00
CA ALA A 496 -1.37 7.54 26.72
C ALA A 496 -0.52 6.58 25.90
N VAL A 497 0.79 6.83 25.81
CA VAL A 497 1.73 5.93 25.10
C VAL A 497 1.76 4.55 25.75
N ASP A 498 1.83 4.47 27.08
CA ASP A 498 1.88 3.21 27.84
C ASP A 498 0.59 2.39 27.60
N ARG A 499 -0.61 3.04 27.63
CA ARG A 499 -1.89 2.36 27.30
C ARG A 499 -1.88 1.77 25.91
N LEU A 500 -1.46 2.56 24.90
CA LEU A 500 -1.38 2.11 23.51
C LEU A 500 -0.35 0.98 23.36
N ALA A 501 0.83 1.13 23.95
CA ALA A 501 1.89 0.13 23.89
C ALA A 501 1.46 -1.20 24.53
N GLU A 502 0.78 -1.19 25.69
CA GLU A 502 0.27 -2.41 26.31
C GLU A 502 -0.81 -3.09 25.46
N ARG A 503 -1.71 -2.32 24.86
CA ARG A 503 -2.69 -2.87 23.90
C ARG A 503 -1.99 -3.52 22.71
N GLY A 504 -1.01 -2.85 22.09
CA GLY A 504 -0.26 -3.40 20.96
C GLY A 504 0.52 -4.66 21.32
N ARG A 505 1.15 -4.69 22.50
CA ARG A 505 1.84 -5.90 23.00
C ARG A 505 0.87 -7.05 23.26
N ALA A 506 -0.34 -6.78 23.74
CA ALA A 506 -1.36 -7.80 23.94
C ALA A 506 -1.80 -8.43 22.60
N GLU A 507 -2.09 -7.60 21.61
CA GLU A 507 -2.49 -8.06 20.27
C GLU A 507 -1.37 -8.83 19.56
N LEU A 508 -0.10 -8.45 19.73
CA LEU A 508 1.05 -9.19 19.19
C LEU A 508 1.26 -10.54 19.89
N ARG A 509 1.00 -10.62 21.23
CA ARG A 509 1.10 -11.89 21.97
C ARG A 509 0.02 -12.89 21.57
N GLU A 510 -1.21 -12.45 21.30
CA GLU A 510 -2.28 -13.32 20.81
C GLU A 510 -1.95 -13.94 19.45
N ALA A 511 -1.18 -13.22 18.62
CA ALA A 511 -0.75 -13.69 17.32
C ALA A 511 0.52 -14.56 17.34
N ALA A 512 1.24 -14.62 18.48
CA ALA A 512 2.51 -15.32 18.59
C ALA A 512 2.33 -16.81 18.91
N THR A 513 2.95 -17.69 18.10
CA THR A 513 2.97 -19.14 18.34
C THR A 513 4.05 -19.61 19.31
N SER A 514 5.01 -18.74 19.71
CA SER A 514 6.11 -19.07 20.60
C SER A 514 6.01 -18.34 21.95
N ARG A 515 6.42 -19.04 23.05
CA ARG A 515 6.44 -18.50 24.40
C ARG A 515 7.57 -17.49 24.69
N GLU A 516 8.57 -17.42 23.84
CA GLU A 516 9.71 -16.49 23.94
C GLU A 516 9.65 -15.52 22.76
N ALA A 517 8.79 -14.50 22.84
CA ALA A 517 8.84 -13.39 21.89
C ALA A 517 9.93 -12.40 22.34
N PRO A 518 10.76 -11.85 21.43
CA PRO A 518 11.65 -10.75 21.75
C PRO A 518 10.85 -9.56 22.29
N GLU A 519 11.50 -8.70 23.06
CA GLU A 519 10.86 -7.48 23.56
C GLU A 519 10.43 -6.61 22.36
N ALA A 520 9.15 -6.25 22.33
CA ALA A 520 8.62 -5.45 21.25
C ALA A 520 9.10 -4.00 21.37
N GLU A 521 9.66 -3.48 20.30
CA GLU A 521 10.04 -2.06 20.17
C GLU A 521 8.79 -1.18 20.15
N VAL A 522 8.86 -0.04 20.86
CA VAL A 522 7.79 0.96 20.90
C VAL A 522 8.31 2.25 20.26
N ARG A 523 7.70 2.67 19.18
CA ARG A 523 7.98 3.94 18.49
C ARG A 523 6.77 4.85 18.64
N ALA A 524 6.98 6.14 18.96
CA ALA A 524 5.93 7.12 19.16
C ALA A 524 6.07 8.30 18.19
N THR A 525 4.94 8.72 17.62
CA THR A 525 4.83 9.92 16.77
C THR A 525 3.74 10.81 17.34
N TYR A 526 4.03 12.09 17.47
CA TYR A 526 3.17 13.12 18.06
C TYR A 526 2.69 14.07 16.97
N GLU A 527 1.39 14.14 16.75
CA GLU A 527 0.78 15.08 15.80
C GLU A 527 0.50 16.41 16.52
N LEU A 528 1.31 17.40 16.22
CA LEU A 528 1.33 18.69 16.89
C LEU A 528 0.90 19.82 15.94
N ARG A 529 0.28 20.87 16.52
CA ARG A 529 -0.02 22.10 15.80
C ARG A 529 0.04 23.30 16.75
N TYR A 530 0.18 24.51 16.23
CA TYR A 530 -0.17 25.69 17.02
C TYR A 530 -1.68 25.72 17.24
N GLU A 531 -2.11 26.09 18.44
CA GLU A 531 -3.52 26.17 18.81
C GLU A 531 -4.31 27.03 17.79
N GLY A 532 -5.41 26.48 17.28
CA GLY A 532 -6.23 27.11 16.25
C GLY A 532 -5.82 26.84 14.80
N GLN A 533 -4.70 26.14 14.54
CA GLN A 533 -4.38 25.66 13.19
C GLN A 533 -5.26 24.45 12.79
N ALA A 534 -5.44 24.26 11.48
CA ALA A 534 -6.30 23.21 10.94
C ALA A 534 -5.57 21.88 10.72
N PHE A 535 -4.24 21.92 10.57
CA PHE A 535 -3.42 20.74 10.24
C PHE A 535 -2.28 20.56 11.23
N GLU A 536 -1.96 19.31 11.49
CA GLU A 536 -0.91 18.85 12.39
C GLU A 536 0.36 18.50 11.61
N LEU A 537 1.53 18.65 12.24
CA LEU A 537 2.79 18.08 11.79
C LEU A 537 3.16 16.88 12.66
N PRO A 538 3.55 15.75 12.07
CA PRO A 538 4.04 14.60 12.81
C PRO A 538 5.46 14.85 13.30
N ILE A 539 5.72 14.57 14.56
CA ILE A 539 7.03 14.67 15.21
C ILE A 539 7.32 13.33 15.89
N ASP A 540 8.33 12.65 15.42
CA ASP A 540 8.82 11.44 16.10
C ASP A 540 9.55 11.81 17.38
N GLY A 541 9.39 10.99 18.42
CA GLY A 541 9.99 11.27 19.71
C GLY A 541 10.05 10.07 20.64
N ASP A 542 10.69 10.28 21.79
CA ASP A 542 10.76 9.29 22.86
C ASP A 542 9.35 8.94 23.38
N PRO A 543 9.06 7.70 23.79
CA PRO A 543 7.81 7.34 24.46
C PRO A 543 7.47 8.17 25.70
N ARG A 544 8.45 8.83 26.31
CA ARG A 544 8.32 9.73 27.46
C ARG A 544 8.95 11.09 27.17
N PRO A 545 8.41 11.85 26.21
CA PRO A 545 9.07 13.07 25.74
C PRO A 545 8.96 14.20 26.76
N ASP A 546 9.99 15.05 26.80
CA ASP A 546 9.87 16.39 27.41
C ASP A 546 9.04 17.29 26.48
N PRO A 547 7.93 17.90 26.95
CA PRO A 547 7.15 18.84 26.16
C PRO A 547 7.95 19.98 25.53
N ALA A 548 9.03 20.45 26.21
CA ALA A 548 9.91 21.46 25.65
C ALA A 548 10.78 20.94 24.50
N GLU A 549 11.11 19.65 24.48
CA GLU A 549 11.78 19.02 23.33
C GLU A 549 10.83 18.85 22.15
N LEU A 550 9.61 18.38 22.40
CA LEU A 550 8.57 18.32 21.37
C LEU A 550 8.31 19.71 20.75
N ARG A 551 8.24 20.75 21.59
CA ARG A 551 8.09 22.13 21.13
C ARG A 551 9.22 22.53 20.19
N ARG A 552 10.48 22.32 20.58
CA ARG A 552 11.64 22.66 19.76
C ARG A 552 11.68 21.86 18.44
N ALA A 553 11.29 20.58 18.48
CA ALA A 553 11.23 19.75 17.28
C ALA A 553 10.12 20.23 16.32
N PHE A 554 8.95 20.54 16.88
CA PHE A 554 7.83 21.07 16.11
C PHE A 554 8.15 22.43 15.48
N ASP A 555 8.72 23.38 16.25
CA ASP A 555 9.07 24.72 15.73
C ASP A 555 10.05 24.60 14.54
N ARG A 556 11.05 23.71 14.62
CA ARG A 556 11.95 23.43 13.48
C ARG A 556 11.21 22.86 12.28
N ALA A 557 10.40 21.84 12.50
CA ALA A 557 9.64 21.21 11.43
C ALA A 557 8.64 22.19 10.78
N HIS A 558 8.04 23.09 11.57
CA HIS A 558 7.13 24.12 11.09
C HIS A 558 7.88 25.18 10.27
N GLU A 559 9.07 25.60 10.72
CA GLU A 559 9.93 26.54 9.98
C GLU A 559 10.42 25.94 8.67
N ASP A 560 10.86 24.67 8.68
CA ASP A 560 11.29 23.95 7.48
C ASP A 560 10.13 23.80 6.46
N ARG A 561 8.91 23.58 6.95
CA ARG A 561 7.72 23.34 6.10
C ARG A 561 7.08 24.62 5.60
N TYR A 562 6.98 25.65 6.44
CA TYR A 562 6.21 26.87 6.19
C TYR A 562 7.02 28.16 6.17
N GLY A 563 8.34 28.08 6.49
CA GLY A 563 9.25 29.21 6.49
C GLY A 563 9.16 30.11 7.72
N TYR A 564 8.48 29.71 8.77
CA TYR A 564 8.41 30.45 10.04
C TYR A 564 8.10 29.54 11.23
N ALA A 565 8.46 29.98 12.42
CA ALA A 565 8.03 29.44 13.71
C ALA A 565 7.41 30.56 14.56
N ASP A 566 6.46 30.23 15.43
CA ASP A 566 5.81 31.17 16.35
C ASP A 566 6.06 30.74 17.81
N PRO A 567 7.11 31.28 18.46
CA PRO A 567 7.48 30.91 19.81
C PRO A 567 6.44 31.31 20.88
N ASP A 568 5.56 32.27 20.58
CA ASP A 568 4.55 32.79 21.52
C ASP A 568 3.19 32.03 21.39
N ALA A 569 2.96 31.30 20.30
CA ALA A 569 1.76 30.53 20.12
C ALA A 569 1.73 29.29 21.04
N ASN A 570 0.57 28.95 21.58
CA ASN A 570 0.37 27.72 22.33
C ASN A 570 0.51 26.50 21.41
N LEU A 571 1.14 25.44 21.95
CA LEU A 571 1.23 24.15 21.28
C LEU A 571 0.06 23.25 21.69
N GLU A 572 -0.55 22.59 20.73
CA GLU A 572 -1.55 21.54 20.92
C GLU A 572 -1.03 20.20 20.43
N LEU A 573 -0.98 19.20 21.32
CA LEU A 573 -0.80 17.80 20.96
C LEU A 573 -2.18 17.21 20.67
N VAL A 574 -2.43 16.95 19.39
CA VAL A 574 -3.74 16.51 18.91
C VAL A 574 -3.87 15.00 19.00
N THR A 575 -2.89 14.26 18.49
CA THR A 575 -2.94 12.81 18.36
C THR A 575 -1.60 12.19 18.72
N ILE A 576 -1.63 11.07 19.42
CA ILE A 576 -0.47 10.20 19.67
C ILE A 576 -0.64 8.95 18.82
N ARG A 577 0.40 8.59 18.08
CA ARG A 577 0.51 7.32 17.36
C ARG A 577 1.61 6.48 17.99
N VAL A 578 1.32 5.21 18.21
CA VAL A 578 2.28 4.27 18.77
C VAL A 578 2.35 3.04 17.86
N ALA A 579 3.55 2.78 17.34
CA ALA A 579 3.86 1.54 16.67
C ALA A 579 4.55 0.58 17.65
N VAL A 580 3.98 -0.60 17.83
CA VAL A 580 4.59 -1.70 18.61
C VAL A 580 4.98 -2.79 17.64
N ALA A 581 6.28 -3.09 17.56
CA ALA A 581 6.80 -3.98 16.52
C ALA A 581 7.72 -5.06 17.09
N LEU A 582 7.61 -6.26 16.55
CA LEU A 582 8.61 -7.31 16.65
C LEU A 582 9.45 -7.29 15.35
N PRO A 583 10.77 -7.43 15.45
CA PRO A 583 11.63 -7.34 14.28
C PRO A 583 11.26 -8.36 13.21
N GLY A 584 11.34 -7.94 11.96
CA GLY A 584 11.20 -8.80 10.80
C GLY A 584 12.38 -9.75 10.64
N ALA A 585 12.29 -10.64 9.69
CA ALA A 585 13.41 -11.52 9.35
C ALA A 585 14.56 -10.72 8.71
N GLU A 586 15.79 -11.14 9.02
CA GLU A 586 17.00 -10.62 8.40
C GLU A 586 17.64 -11.69 7.49
N PRO A 587 17.01 -12.03 6.36
CA PRO A 587 17.60 -12.99 5.45
C PRO A 587 18.92 -12.45 4.90
N ARG A 588 19.89 -13.36 4.74
CA ARG A 588 21.15 -13.08 4.06
C ARG A 588 21.18 -13.96 2.79
N PRO A 589 20.58 -13.47 1.67
CA PRO A 589 20.64 -14.22 0.42
C PRO A 589 22.09 -14.47 0.02
N ALA A 590 22.33 -15.66 -0.56
CA ALA A 590 23.65 -15.97 -1.11
C ALA A 590 24.03 -14.96 -2.20
N GLU A 591 25.32 -14.69 -2.31
CA GLU A 591 25.86 -13.80 -3.34
C GLU A 591 25.44 -14.30 -4.74
N TRP A 592 24.77 -13.42 -5.48
CA TRP A 592 24.38 -13.70 -6.86
C TRP A 592 25.55 -13.47 -7.83
N LYS A 593 25.85 -14.46 -8.66
CA LYS A 593 26.97 -14.47 -9.61
C LYS A 593 26.50 -14.54 -11.07
N GLY A 594 25.32 -14.01 -11.36
CA GLY A 594 24.71 -14.13 -12.70
C GLY A 594 25.09 -13.03 -13.68
N LEU A 595 25.92 -12.03 -13.32
CA LEU A 595 26.44 -11.10 -14.31
C LEU A 595 27.46 -11.80 -15.23
N PRO A 596 27.43 -11.47 -16.54
CA PRO A 596 28.38 -12.05 -17.50
C PRO A 596 29.83 -11.60 -17.28
N ALA A 597 30.06 -10.52 -16.53
CA ALA A 597 31.36 -10.00 -16.14
C ALA A 597 31.30 -9.30 -14.78
N ASP A 598 32.46 -9.09 -14.12
CA ASP A 598 32.55 -8.35 -12.87
C ASP A 598 32.03 -6.90 -12.99
N ARG A 599 32.17 -6.33 -14.18
CA ARG A 599 31.64 -5.03 -14.57
C ARG A 599 31.09 -5.09 -15.99
N ILE A 600 29.94 -4.48 -16.19
CA ILE A 600 29.29 -4.32 -17.49
C ILE A 600 29.23 -2.83 -17.79
N ASP A 601 29.73 -2.42 -18.95
CA ASP A 601 29.55 -1.06 -19.47
C ASP A 601 28.43 -1.07 -20.53
N GLY A 602 27.44 -0.18 -20.41
CA GLY A 602 26.33 -0.07 -21.35
C GLY A 602 26.72 0.44 -22.75
N PRO A 603 25.93 0.17 -23.79
CA PRO A 603 24.58 -0.42 -23.71
C PRO A 603 24.60 -1.94 -23.64
N GLU A 604 23.86 -2.52 -22.69
CA GLU A 604 23.76 -3.99 -22.50
C GLU A 604 22.40 -4.35 -21.91
N VAL A 605 21.84 -5.51 -22.26
CA VAL A 605 20.61 -6.07 -21.69
C VAL A 605 20.98 -7.29 -20.85
N VAL A 606 20.60 -7.28 -19.57
CA VAL A 606 20.96 -8.31 -18.60
C VAL A 606 19.70 -9.00 -18.08
N PRO A 607 19.51 -10.30 -18.35
CA PRO A 607 18.41 -11.05 -17.75
C PRO A 607 18.62 -11.22 -16.24
N LEU A 608 17.57 -10.93 -15.47
CA LEU A 608 17.48 -11.14 -14.03
C LEU A 608 16.41 -12.18 -13.73
N PRO A 609 16.42 -12.82 -12.56
CA PRO A 609 15.34 -13.71 -12.14
C PRO A 609 13.99 -12.95 -12.09
N GLY A 610 13.12 -13.21 -13.09
CA GLY A 610 11.78 -12.61 -13.19
C GLY A 610 11.71 -11.16 -13.68
N SER A 611 12.80 -10.58 -14.17
CA SER A 611 12.83 -9.24 -14.78
C SER A 611 14.00 -9.10 -15.77
N THR A 612 14.12 -7.95 -16.41
CA THR A 612 15.22 -7.63 -17.34
C THR A 612 15.79 -6.27 -17.01
N LEU A 613 17.12 -6.17 -16.89
CA LEU A 613 17.83 -4.91 -16.65
C LEU A 613 18.40 -4.37 -17.96
N VAL A 614 18.20 -3.09 -18.21
CA VAL A 614 18.88 -2.34 -19.28
C VAL A 614 19.93 -1.45 -18.66
N VAL A 615 21.21 -1.75 -18.97
CA VAL A 615 22.35 -0.86 -18.70
C VAL A 615 22.48 0.07 -19.89
N ALA A 616 22.12 1.34 -19.75
CA ALA A 616 22.13 2.30 -20.85
C ALA A 616 23.55 2.79 -21.15
N GLU A 617 23.74 3.44 -22.31
CA GLU A 617 25.02 4.08 -22.68
C GLU A 617 25.45 5.08 -21.61
N GLY A 618 26.73 5.02 -21.21
CA GLY A 618 27.31 5.85 -20.17
C GLY A 618 27.04 5.37 -18.74
N TRP A 619 26.28 4.30 -18.56
CA TRP A 619 26.10 3.61 -17.29
C TRP A 619 27.01 2.37 -17.21
N HIS A 620 27.41 2.03 -16.00
CA HIS A 620 28.09 0.75 -15.73
C HIS A 620 27.43 0.04 -14.56
N ALA A 621 27.42 -1.30 -14.62
CA ALA A 621 26.79 -2.17 -13.64
C ALA A 621 27.81 -3.13 -13.04
N ARG A 622 27.66 -3.43 -11.74
CA ARG A 622 28.44 -4.45 -11.02
C ARG A 622 27.57 -5.20 -10.03
N ALA A 623 27.87 -6.47 -9.79
CA ALA A 623 27.17 -7.24 -8.75
C ALA A 623 27.72 -6.91 -7.35
N GLU A 624 26.85 -6.68 -6.40
CA GLU A 624 27.17 -6.53 -4.98
C GLU A 624 26.20 -7.37 -4.14
N ALA A 625 26.62 -8.56 -3.77
CA ALA A 625 25.80 -9.50 -3.00
C ALA A 625 24.45 -9.80 -3.68
N ASP A 626 23.37 -9.22 -3.20
CA ASP A 626 21.98 -9.39 -3.66
C ASP A 626 21.47 -8.24 -4.54
N LEU A 627 22.37 -7.34 -4.95
CA LEU A 627 22.09 -6.18 -5.78
C LEU A 627 22.94 -6.16 -7.05
N VAL A 628 22.41 -5.56 -8.11
CA VAL A 628 23.19 -5.00 -9.19
C VAL A 628 23.23 -3.49 -9.01
N VAL A 629 24.39 -2.95 -8.74
CA VAL A 629 24.61 -1.51 -8.57
C VAL A 629 24.99 -0.91 -9.92
N MET A 630 24.18 0.04 -10.39
CA MET A 630 24.49 0.82 -11.58
C MET A 630 24.91 2.23 -11.17
N GLU A 631 25.99 2.73 -11.79
CA GLU A 631 26.52 4.08 -11.56
C GLU A 631 26.84 4.75 -12.90
N ARG A 632 26.75 6.09 -12.90
CA ARG A 632 27.06 6.93 -14.06
C ARG A 632 28.15 7.94 -13.74
#